data_154d3faed2a4dd9f406b6ee82bb9058e
#
_entry.id   154d3faed2a4dd9f406b6ee82bb9058e
#
_cell.length_a   1.000
_cell.length_b   1.000
_cell.length_c   1.000
_cell.angle_alpha   90.00
_cell.angle_beta   90.00
_cell.angle_gamma   90.00
#
_symmetry.space_group_name_H-M   'P 1'
#
loop_
_entity.id
_entity.type
_entity.pdbx_description
1 polymer ?
#
loop_
_entity_poly.entity_id
_entity_poly.type
_entity_poly.pdbx_seq_one_letter_code
_entity_poly.pdbx_strand_id
1 'polypeptide(L)'
;MSTSNEIIIFTAINDTDVAEELITNMLEAGLIISGTLFPGTTLLYRWENKINLDEEVKIIIKAKRENLEKIEDYVMHRHPYRFPEMTVIDASFGSERFRTFCANKP
;
A
#
# COMPACT_ATOMS: atom_id res chain seq x y z
N MET A 1 22.36 -1.44 12.00
CA MET A 1 21.61 -0.47 11.22
C MET A 1 20.18 -0.38 11.73
N SER A 2 19.73 0.80 11.97
CA SER A 2 18.34 0.99 12.39
C SER A 2 17.43 0.97 11.16
N THR A 3 16.29 0.34 11.30
CA THR A 3 15.24 0.46 10.29
C THR A 3 14.52 1.79 10.50
N SER A 4 13.96 2.33 9.43
CA SER A 4 13.18 3.55 9.51
C SER A 4 11.87 3.29 10.25
N ASN A 5 11.37 4.30 10.97
CA ASN A 5 10.05 4.26 11.60
C ASN A 5 8.93 4.45 10.59
N GLU A 6 9.26 4.85 9.39
CA GLU A 6 8.31 5.15 8.31
C GLU A 6 8.55 4.22 7.15
N ILE A 7 7.48 3.80 6.51
CA ILE A 7 7.54 2.88 5.39
C ILE A 7 6.62 3.33 4.26
N ILE A 8 6.97 2.89 3.07
CA ILE A 8 6.10 2.99 1.90
C ILE A 8 5.78 1.56 1.48
N ILE A 9 4.51 1.30 1.23
CA ILE A 9 4.04 -0.01 0.80
C ILE A 9 3.47 0.12 -0.60
N PHE A 10 3.90 -0.76 -1.50
CA PHE A 10 3.28 -0.89 -2.82
C PHE A 10 2.40 -2.13 -2.81
N THR A 11 1.19 -1.96 -3.30
CA THR A 11 0.28 -3.06 -3.61
C THR A 11 -0.50 -2.70 -4.86
N ALA A 12 -1.34 -3.59 -5.32
CA ALA A 12 -2.15 -3.35 -6.52
C ALA A 12 -3.40 -4.22 -6.47
N ILE A 13 -4.44 -3.77 -7.15
CA ILE A 13 -5.70 -4.48 -7.20
C ILE A 13 -6.39 -4.15 -8.53
N ASN A 14 -7.28 -5.02 -9.00
CA ASN A 14 -7.87 -4.89 -10.33
C ASN A 14 -9.18 -4.10 -10.38
N ASP A 15 -9.57 -3.46 -9.29
CA ASP A 15 -10.84 -2.74 -9.20
C ASP A 15 -10.68 -1.47 -8.38
N THR A 16 -11.02 -0.32 -8.97
CA THR A 16 -10.84 0.97 -8.33
C THR A 16 -11.71 1.12 -7.09
N ASP A 17 -12.95 0.67 -7.15
CA ASP A 17 -13.87 0.80 -6.01
C ASP A 17 -13.40 -0.04 -4.83
N VAL A 18 -12.93 -1.25 -5.10
CA VAL A 18 -12.38 -2.12 -4.05
C VAL A 18 -11.10 -1.51 -3.47
N ALA A 19 -10.26 -0.91 -4.33
CA ALA A 19 -9.05 -0.22 -3.87
C ALA A 19 -9.39 0.95 -2.93
N GLU A 20 -10.36 1.78 -3.31
CA GLU A 20 -10.79 2.90 -2.48
C GLU A 20 -11.34 2.42 -1.14
N GLU A 21 -12.15 1.37 -1.15
CA GLU A 21 -12.70 0.80 0.08
C GLU A 21 -11.60 0.27 0.99
N LEU A 22 -10.64 -0.45 0.45
CA LEU A 22 -9.52 -1.00 1.21
C LEU A 22 -8.74 0.12 1.91
N ILE A 23 -8.41 1.17 1.17
CA ILE A 23 -7.65 2.30 1.71
C ILE A 23 -8.47 3.07 2.73
N THR A 24 -9.73 3.36 2.42
CA THR A 24 -10.62 4.09 3.33
C THR A 24 -10.75 3.37 4.66
N ASN A 25 -10.96 2.07 4.63
CA ASN A 25 -11.09 1.27 5.86
C ASN A 25 -9.81 1.30 6.70
N MET A 26 -8.65 1.23 6.05
CA MET A 26 -7.38 1.31 6.78
C MET A 26 -7.13 2.70 7.36
N LEU A 27 -7.55 3.75 6.67
CA LEU A 27 -7.48 5.12 7.20
C LEU A 27 -8.38 5.28 8.42
N GLU A 28 -9.61 4.79 8.34
CA GLU A 28 -10.56 4.88 9.45
C GLU A 28 -10.08 4.08 10.67
N ALA A 29 -9.40 2.97 10.44
CA ALA A 29 -8.82 2.16 11.51
C ALA A 29 -7.52 2.73 12.07
N GLY A 30 -7.00 3.82 11.49
CA GLY A 30 -5.75 4.43 11.95
C GLY A 30 -4.51 3.60 11.63
N LEU A 31 -4.58 2.71 10.64
CA LEU A 31 -3.46 1.83 10.28
C LEU A 31 -2.47 2.50 9.36
N ILE A 32 -2.91 3.43 8.52
CA ILE A 32 -2.07 4.06 7.51
C ILE A 32 -2.20 5.58 7.58
N ILE A 33 -1.18 6.27 7.05
CA ILE A 33 -1.17 7.74 6.98
C ILE A 33 -1.91 8.20 5.73
N SER A 34 -1.65 7.57 4.59
CA SER A 34 -2.29 7.91 3.32
C SER A 34 -2.17 6.75 2.34
N GLY A 35 -3.03 6.77 1.34
CA GLY A 35 -2.95 5.86 0.21
C GLY A 35 -3.22 6.62 -1.07
N THR A 36 -2.36 6.44 -2.07
CA THR A 36 -2.50 7.05 -3.38
C THR A 36 -2.81 5.97 -4.40
N LEU A 37 -3.85 6.17 -5.18
CA LEU A 37 -4.30 5.22 -6.18
C LEU A 37 -3.91 5.71 -7.57
N PHE A 38 -3.35 4.81 -8.38
CA PHE A 38 -3.01 5.06 -9.78
C PHE A 38 -3.81 4.06 -10.63
N PRO A 39 -5.03 4.43 -11.07
CA PRO A 39 -5.82 3.55 -11.92
C PRO A 39 -5.25 3.48 -13.33
N GLY A 40 -5.59 2.42 -14.05
CA GLY A 40 -5.20 2.27 -15.44
C GLY A 40 -3.74 1.93 -15.67
N THR A 41 -3.05 1.37 -14.68
CA THR A 41 -1.68 0.91 -14.87
C THR A 41 -1.68 -0.46 -15.54
N THR A 42 -0.63 -0.74 -16.28
CA THR A 42 -0.47 -2.00 -16.99
C THR A 42 0.60 -2.83 -16.30
N LEU A 43 0.23 -4.04 -15.90
CA LEU A 43 1.17 -5.01 -15.35
C LEU A 43 1.48 -6.05 -16.42
N LEU A 44 2.76 -6.23 -16.71
CA LEU A 44 3.25 -7.27 -17.61
C LEU A 44 4.02 -8.29 -16.78
N TYR A 45 3.71 -9.56 -16.97
CA TYR A 45 4.37 -10.62 -16.21
C TYR A 45 4.34 -11.93 -16.99
N ARG A 46 5.20 -12.85 -16.60
CA ARG A 46 5.23 -14.19 -17.19
C ARG A 46 4.41 -15.14 -16.34
N TRP A 47 3.52 -15.87 -16.97
CA TRP A 47 2.72 -16.89 -16.31
C TRP A 47 2.52 -18.04 -17.30
N GLU A 48 2.81 -19.27 -16.86
CA GLU A 48 2.69 -20.48 -17.69
C GLU A 48 3.39 -20.35 -19.05
N ASN A 49 4.63 -19.84 -19.03
CA ASN A 49 5.48 -19.62 -20.20
C ASN A 49 4.93 -18.61 -21.21
N LYS A 50 3.98 -17.80 -20.81
CA LYS A 50 3.42 -16.74 -21.65
C LYS A 50 3.58 -15.39 -20.98
N ILE A 51 3.66 -14.36 -21.80
CA ILE A 51 3.62 -13.00 -21.31
C ILE A 51 2.15 -12.60 -21.19
N ASN A 52 1.77 -12.19 -20.01
CA ASN A 52 0.41 -11.74 -19.70
C ASN A 52 0.42 -10.24 -19.43
N LEU A 53 -0.73 -9.63 -19.69
CA LEU A 53 -0.92 -8.20 -19.49
C LEU A 53 -2.23 -8.01 -18.74
N ASP A 54 -2.15 -7.34 -17.58
CA ASP A 54 -3.34 -7.02 -16.80
C ASP A 54 -3.40 -5.52 -16.55
N GLU A 55 -4.60 -4.99 -16.48
CA GLU A 55 -4.82 -3.61 -16.04
C GLU A 55 -5.08 -3.62 -14.55
N GLU A 56 -4.40 -2.75 -13.83
CA GLU A 56 -4.52 -2.68 -12.38
C GLU A 56 -4.57 -1.25 -11.87
N VAL A 57 -5.03 -1.12 -10.62
CA VAL A 57 -4.87 0.09 -9.83
C VAL A 57 -3.64 -0.12 -8.96
N LYS A 58 -2.59 0.65 -9.18
CA LYS A 58 -1.40 0.62 -8.33
C LYS A 58 -1.66 1.49 -7.12
N ILE A 59 -1.27 1.01 -5.94
CA ILE A 59 -1.51 1.70 -4.68
C ILE A 59 -0.19 1.94 -3.98
N ILE A 60 0.02 3.19 -3.56
CA ILE A 60 1.19 3.57 -2.75
C ILE A 60 0.68 4.02 -1.39
N ILE A 61 1.10 3.33 -0.35
CA ILE A 61 0.67 3.59 1.02
C ILE A 61 1.83 4.15 1.82
N LYS A 62 1.59 5.23 2.57
CA LYS A 62 2.53 5.72 3.56
C LYS A 62 2.01 5.32 4.93
N ALA A 63 2.90 4.76 5.75
CA ALA A 63 2.50 4.24 7.06
C ALA A 63 3.68 4.27 8.04
N LYS A 64 3.36 4.03 9.31
CA LYS A 64 4.36 3.82 10.34
C LYS A 64 4.71 2.33 10.41
N ARG A 65 5.98 2.04 10.58
CA ARG A 65 6.45 0.65 10.65
C ARG A 65 5.76 -0.16 11.74
N GLU A 66 5.43 0.48 12.85
CA GLU A 66 4.76 -0.21 13.96
C GLU A 66 3.41 -0.82 13.56
N ASN A 67 2.81 -0.35 12.47
CA ASN A 67 1.53 -0.85 11.98
C ASN A 67 1.67 -1.89 10.87
N LEU A 68 2.89 -2.21 10.44
CA LEU A 68 3.11 -3.07 9.27
C LEU A 68 2.40 -4.42 9.40
N GLU A 69 2.56 -5.09 10.53
CA GLU A 69 1.95 -6.41 10.71
C GLU A 69 0.43 -6.35 10.61
N LYS A 70 -0.17 -5.33 11.20
CA LYS A 70 -1.63 -5.14 11.14
C LYS A 70 -2.08 -4.82 9.72
N ILE A 71 -1.29 -4.04 8.99
CA ILE A 71 -1.58 -3.70 7.59
C ILE A 71 -1.53 -4.98 6.74
N GLU A 72 -0.48 -5.77 6.92
CA GLU A 72 -0.34 -7.03 6.18
C GLU A 72 -1.51 -7.96 6.45
N ASP A 73 -1.88 -8.12 7.72
CA ASP A 73 -3.03 -8.95 8.10
C ASP A 73 -4.31 -8.44 7.45
N TYR A 74 -4.53 -7.13 7.47
CA TYR A 74 -5.72 -6.54 6.89
C TYR A 74 -5.78 -6.81 5.39
N VAL A 75 -4.67 -6.54 4.68
CA VAL A 75 -4.61 -6.73 3.23
C VAL A 75 -4.81 -8.21 2.88
N MET A 76 -4.14 -9.11 3.58
CA MET A 76 -4.25 -10.54 3.29
C MET A 76 -5.66 -11.09 3.46
N HIS A 77 -6.44 -10.53 4.40
CA HIS A 77 -7.81 -10.99 4.64
C HIS A 77 -8.85 -10.33 3.74
N ARG A 78 -8.55 -9.18 3.15
CA ARG A 78 -9.53 -8.39 2.41
C ARG A 78 -9.25 -8.28 0.92
N HIS A 79 -8.00 -8.50 0.52
CA HIS A 79 -7.61 -8.42 -0.88
C HIS A 79 -8.17 -9.61 -1.66
N PRO A 80 -8.75 -9.40 -2.86
CA PRO A 80 -9.33 -10.50 -3.62
C PRO A 80 -8.31 -11.45 -4.24
N TYR A 81 -7.04 -11.02 -4.37
CA TYR A 81 -6.00 -11.89 -4.94
C TYR A 81 -5.53 -12.91 -3.92
N ARG A 82 -5.18 -14.08 -4.41
CA ARG A 82 -4.56 -15.11 -3.58
C ARG A 82 -3.18 -14.67 -3.10
N PHE A 83 -2.43 -13.97 -3.95
CA PHE A 83 -1.08 -13.51 -3.67
C PHE A 83 -0.97 -12.00 -3.92
N PRO A 84 -1.56 -11.18 -3.05
CA PRO A 84 -1.49 -9.72 -3.23
C PRO A 84 -0.06 -9.23 -3.07
N GLU A 85 0.32 -8.25 -3.87
CA GLU A 85 1.64 -7.64 -3.73
C GLU A 85 1.74 -6.91 -2.39
N MET A 86 2.87 -7.10 -1.70
CA MET A 86 3.21 -6.34 -0.50
C MET A 86 4.69 -6.04 -0.57
N THR A 87 5.03 -4.94 -1.23
CA THR A 87 6.42 -4.48 -1.30
C THR A 87 6.61 -3.37 -0.29
N VAL A 88 7.50 -3.59 0.66
CA VAL A 88 7.72 -2.66 1.77
C VAL A 88 9.09 -2.03 1.62
N ILE A 89 9.13 -0.70 1.65
CA ILE A 89 10.36 0.07 1.51
C ILE A 89 10.52 0.97 2.72
N ASP A 90 11.72 0.99 3.30
CA ASP A 90 12.04 1.96 4.34
C ASP A 90 12.02 3.35 3.73
N ALA A 91 11.39 4.29 4.42
CA ALA A 91 11.23 5.65 3.94
C ALA A 91 11.73 6.63 4.98
N SER A 92 12.09 7.82 4.51
CA SER A 92 12.45 8.93 5.36
C SER A 92 11.63 10.12 4.87
N PHE A 93 10.62 10.50 5.67
CA PHE A 93 9.76 11.62 5.28
C PHE A 93 10.51 12.93 5.43
N GLY A 94 10.54 13.71 4.35
CA GLY A 94 11.25 14.98 4.30
C GLY A 94 10.47 16.12 4.90
N SER A 95 11.17 17.17 5.26
CA SER A 95 10.78 18.39 5.94
C SER A 95 10.14 18.17 7.31
N GLU A 96 10.41 19.09 8.21
CA GLU A 96 9.84 19.05 9.56
C GLU A 96 8.32 19.18 9.52
N ARG A 97 7.81 20.04 8.65
CA ARG A 97 6.35 20.24 8.51
C ARG A 97 5.64 18.97 8.11
N PHE A 98 6.18 18.25 7.13
CA PHE A 98 5.57 17.01 6.67
C PHE A 98 5.65 15.93 7.74
N ARG A 99 6.80 15.79 8.39
CA ARG A 99 6.96 14.81 9.48
C ARG A 99 5.97 15.07 10.61
N THR A 100 5.82 16.34 11.01
CA THR A 100 4.87 16.72 12.06
C THR A 100 3.44 16.39 11.65
N PHE A 101 3.08 16.69 10.41
CA PHE A 101 1.77 16.36 9.87
C PHE A 101 1.50 14.85 9.93
N CYS A 102 2.45 14.04 9.50
CA CYS A 102 2.31 12.58 9.50
C CYS A 102 2.25 12.01 10.91
N ALA A 103 3.04 12.56 11.85
CA ALA A 103 3.05 12.09 13.22
C ALA A 103 1.73 12.31 13.94
N ASN A 104 0.97 13.33 13.55
CA ASN A 104 -0.31 13.65 14.17
C ASN A 104 -1.50 12.98 13.49
N LYS A 105 -1.26 12.17 12.47
CA LYS A 105 -2.33 11.38 11.86
C LYS A 105 -2.69 10.22 12.77
N PRO A 106 -3.96 10.03 13.04
CA PRO A 106 -4.42 8.88 13.82
C PRO A 106 -4.17 7.57 13.08
#